data_600005b8c7ba55e082857d8c064ab8d3
#
_entry.id   600005b8c7ba55e082857d8c064ab8d3
#
_cell.length_a   1.000
_cell.length_b   1.000
_cell.length_c   1.000
_cell.angle_alpha   90.00
_cell.angle_beta   90.00
_cell.angle_gamma   90.00
#
_symmetry.space_group_name_H-M   'P 1'
#
loop_
_entity.id
_entity.type
_entity.pdbx_description
1 polymer ?
#
loop_
_entity_poly.entity_id
_entity_poly.type
_entity_poly.pdbx_seq_one_letter_code
_entity_poly.pdbx_strand_id
1 'polypeptide(L)'
;MNPSEPFLTVIIPARNRATLLRRTLASVGAQSYRNFRVVLVDNGSRDSTREVMARWADSQTDLDVTVADEPRAGATRARNAGAALTTTPWLMFFDSDDEMLPDHIADFRAAAEASPEAEIIGRGVLMRTPDGRDTRKFFTARRPLFNHIFHSTLSTQRYIVRSEFYRRHGGWDPRAVGWDDWEMGLRLLLGKPRLAEIRGESVVQHVHGDSITGTDFSSSPRKWADTIDLCRADVIAAGRADLLPLLDMRRMSLAAIFAAEGALTDARKLRRQTIDEARGGRLRLRAAYALLRRSGGRGAAQLARILFPRCK
;
A
#
# COMPACT_ATOMS: atom_id res chain seq x y z
N MET A 1 1.91 26.47 7.78
CA MET A 1 1.02 25.63 8.65
C MET A 1 0.89 26.31 10.00
N ASN A 2 -0.29 26.31 10.60
CA ASN A 2 -0.50 26.87 11.92
C ASN A 2 0.18 25.94 12.96
N PRO A 3 1.11 26.44 13.80
CA PRO A 3 1.82 25.58 14.78
C PRO A 3 0.93 24.93 15.83
N SER A 4 -0.25 25.51 16.07
CA SER A 4 -1.22 25.01 17.05
C SER A 4 -2.11 23.87 16.53
N GLU A 5 -2.15 23.64 15.21
CA GLU A 5 -2.97 22.59 14.60
C GLU A 5 -2.16 21.33 14.34
N PRO A 6 -2.73 20.13 14.60
CA PRO A 6 -2.03 18.89 14.30
C PRO A 6 -1.66 18.79 12.81
N PHE A 7 -0.40 18.40 12.57
CA PHE A 7 0.18 18.31 11.22
C PHE A 7 -0.49 17.25 10.35
N LEU A 8 -0.69 16.05 10.89
CA LEU A 8 -1.26 14.91 10.18
C LEU A 8 -2.07 14.02 11.11
N THR A 9 -2.94 13.19 10.54
CA THR A 9 -3.60 12.08 11.22
C THR A 9 -2.98 10.75 10.79
N VAL A 10 -2.50 9.97 11.76
CA VAL A 10 -2.08 8.57 11.57
C VAL A 10 -3.27 7.66 11.81
N ILE A 11 -3.66 6.88 10.82
CA ILE A 11 -4.80 5.95 10.87
C ILE A 11 -4.26 4.53 10.97
N ILE A 12 -4.60 3.83 12.05
CA ILE A 12 -4.14 2.46 12.36
C ILE A 12 -5.35 1.54 12.49
N PRO A 13 -5.72 0.81 11.42
CA PRO A 13 -6.73 -0.24 11.53
C PRO A 13 -6.14 -1.49 12.16
N ALA A 14 -6.88 -2.16 13.04
CA ALA A 14 -6.47 -3.47 13.54
C ALA A 14 -7.67 -4.41 13.69
N ARG A 15 -7.39 -5.70 13.53
CA ARG A 15 -8.36 -6.76 13.76
C ARG A 15 -7.65 -8.01 14.27
N ASN A 16 -7.96 -8.43 15.49
CA ASN A 16 -7.33 -9.58 16.14
C ASN A 16 -5.78 -9.45 16.15
N ARG A 17 -5.28 -8.31 16.63
CA ARG A 17 -3.85 -7.94 16.62
C ARG A 17 -3.34 -7.51 18.02
N ALA A 18 -3.99 -7.92 19.10
CA ALA A 18 -3.68 -7.45 20.47
C ALA A 18 -2.18 -7.50 20.82
N THR A 19 -1.46 -8.53 20.38
CA THR A 19 -0.02 -8.70 20.65
C THR A 19 0.83 -7.79 19.77
N LEU A 20 0.61 -7.82 18.44
CA LEU A 20 1.43 -7.08 17.48
C LEU A 20 1.22 -5.57 17.61
N LEU A 21 -0.02 -5.15 17.83
CA LEU A 21 -0.41 -3.75 17.98
C LEU A 21 0.34 -3.03 19.10
N ARG A 22 0.70 -3.71 20.20
CA ARG A 22 1.46 -3.10 21.30
C ARG A 22 2.79 -2.52 20.86
N ARG A 23 3.52 -3.22 20.00
CA ARG A 23 4.79 -2.77 19.42
C ARG A 23 4.58 -1.53 18.54
N THR A 24 3.59 -1.58 17.66
CA THR A 24 3.22 -0.46 16.80
C THR A 24 2.87 0.78 17.62
N LEU A 25 2.00 0.64 18.61
CA LEU A 25 1.58 1.75 19.49
C LEU A 25 2.74 2.31 20.32
N ALA A 26 3.65 1.46 20.80
CA ALA A 26 4.87 1.92 21.49
C ALA A 26 5.73 2.78 20.56
N SER A 27 5.91 2.40 19.29
CA SER A 27 6.66 3.17 18.30
C SER A 27 6.01 4.49 17.91
N VAL A 28 4.68 4.53 17.85
CA VAL A 28 3.90 5.77 17.64
C VAL A 28 4.02 6.70 18.86
N GLY A 29 3.92 6.14 20.07
CA GLY A 29 4.11 6.88 21.32
C GLY A 29 5.51 7.44 21.51
N ALA A 30 6.52 6.86 20.86
CA ALA A 30 7.92 7.27 20.95
C ALA A 30 8.35 8.28 19.87
N GLN A 31 7.42 8.84 19.08
CA GLN A 31 7.75 9.82 18.06
C GLN A 31 8.28 11.13 18.68
N SER A 32 9.38 11.67 18.12
CA SER A 32 10.00 12.91 18.58
C SER A 32 9.13 14.15 18.34
N TYR A 33 8.34 14.17 17.28
CA TYR A 33 7.33 15.21 17.03
C TYR A 33 5.96 14.74 17.52
N ARG A 34 5.30 15.55 18.37
CA ARG A 34 4.08 15.15 19.09
C ARG A 34 2.78 15.82 18.61
N ASN A 35 2.85 16.91 17.80
CA ASN A 35 1.66 17.60 17.34
C ASN A 35 1.04 16.91 16.11
N PHE A 36 0.53 15.69 16.29
CA PHE A 36 -0.22 14.90 15.31
C PHE A 36 -1.37 14.16 16.00
N ARG A 37 -2.33 13.69 15.21
CA ARG A 37 -3.48 12.91 15.68
C ARG A 37 -3.27 11.42 15.37
N VAL A 38 -3.86 10.58 16.20
CA VAL A 38 -3.93 9.13 15.96
C VAL A 38 -5.39 8.69 15.95
N VAL A 39 -5.80 7.97 14.92
CA VAL A 39 -7.09 7.31 14.85
C VAL A 39 -6.87 5.80 14.80
N LEU A 40 -7.20 5.13 15.89
CA LEU A 40 -7.18 3.68 16.02
C LEU A 40 -8.55 3.15 15.62
N VAL A 41 -8.61 2.21 14.70
CA VAL A 41 -9.89 1.65 14.23
C VAL A 41 -9.93 0.16 14.50
N ASP A 42 -10.76 -0.25 15.46
CA ASP A 42 -11.06 -1.67 15.67
C ASP A 42 -12.00 -2.16 14.57
N ASN A 43 -11.56 -3.19 13.84
CA ASN A 43 -12.34 -3.75 12.73
C ASN A 43 -13.08 -5.03 13.12
N GLY A 44 -13.82 -4.97 14.22
CA GLY A 44 -14.61 -6.09 14.75
C GLY A 44 -13.72 -7.21 15.31
N SER A 45 -12.77 -6.87 16.17
CA SER A 45 -11.92 -7.83 16.86
C SER A 45 -12.71 -8.69 17.85
N ARG A 46 -12.22 -9.91 18.07
CA ARG A 46 -12.77 -10.89 19.04
C ARG A 46 -11.78 -11.19 20.18
N ASP A 47 -10.57 -10.65 20.05
CA ASP A 47 -9.52 -10.70 21.08
C ASP A 47 -9.47 -9.35 21.82
N SER A 48 -8.46 -9.16 22.67
CA SER A 48 -8.29 -7.92 23.45
C SER A 48 -7.71 -6.73 22.66
N THR A 49 -7.82 -6.73 21.32
CA THR A 49 -7.31 -5.61 20.47
C THR A 49 -7.95 -4.29 20.86
N ARG A 50 -9.28 -4.24 21.02
CA ARG A 50 -10.04 -3.04 21.35
C ARG A 50 -9.64 -2.48 22.73
N GLU A 51 -9.42 -3.36 23.73
CA GLU A 51 -8.96 -2.95 25.06
C GLU A 51 -7.51 -2.45 25.05
N VAL A 52 -6.65 -3.02 24.18
CA VAL A 52 -5.27 -2.53 23.97
C VAL A 52 -5.30 -1.12 23.42
N MET A 53 -6.14 -0.83 22.42
CA MET A 53 -6.32 0.51 21.86
C MET A 53 -6.77 1.50 22.92
N ALA A 54 -7.82 1.17 23.68
CA ALA A 54 -8.40 2.05 24.69
C ALA A 54 -7.38 2.39 25.79
N ARG A 55 -6.73 1.37 26.37
CA ARG A 55 -5.71 1.58 27.41
C ARG A 55 -4.52 2.39 26.92
N TRP A 56 -4.10 2.19 25.67
CA TRP A 56 -3.01 3.00 25.13
C TRP A 56 -3.46 4.44 24.90
N ALA A 57 -4.66 4.67 24.37
CA ALA A 57 -5.21 6.01 24.20
C ALA A 57 -5.29 6.76 25.52
N ASP A 58 -5.83 6.13 26.58
CA ASP A 58 -5.93 6.71 27.94
C ASP A 58 -4.56 7.04 28.55
N SER A 59 -3.51 6.34 28.15
CA SER A 59 -2.13 6.58 28.63
C SER A 59 -1.43 7.76 27.95
N GLN A 60 -1.99 8.29 26.84
CA GLN A 60 -1.38 9.39 26.11
C GLN A 60 -1.91 10.74 26.66
N THR A 61 -1.00 11.56 27.18
CA THR A 61 -1.34 12.87 27.75
C THR A 61 -1.10 14.04 26.81
N ASP A 62 -0.32 13.83 25.76
CA ASP A 62 0.17 14.84 24.83
C ASP A 62 -0.09 14.49 23.34
N LEU A 63 -0.84 13.43 23.07
CA LEU A 63 -1.34 13.06 21.75
C LEU A 63 -2.87 13.10 21.71
N ASP A 64 -3.40 13.63 20.62
CA ASP A 64 -4.84 13.54 20.31
C ASP A 64 -5.12 12.15 19.71
N VAL A 65 -5.69 11.26 20.52
CA VAL A 65 -6.00 9.87 20.16
C VAL A 65 -7.50 9.63 20.15
N THR A 66 -8.02 9.16 19.02
CA THR A 66 -9.40 8.71 18.86
C THR A 66 -9.43 7.21 18.63
N VAL A 67 -10.29 6.49 19.35
CA VAL A 67 -10.57 5.06 19.11
C VAL A 67 -11.96 4.92 18.52
N ALA A 68 -12.04 4.32 17.34
CA ALA A 68 -13.27 4.14 16.58
C ALA A 68 -13.49 2.66 16.24
N ASP A 69 -14.73 2.32 15.90
CA ASP A 69 -15.14 0.96 15.56
C ASP A 69 -15.68 0.89 14.11
N GLU A 70 -15.25 -0.10 13.35
CA GLU A 70 -15.84 -0.47 12.05
C GLU A 70 -16.22 -1.95 12.11
N PRO A 71 -17.50 -2.29 12.36
CA PRO A 71 -17.93 -3.66 12.57
C PRO A 71 -17.90 -4.52 11.31
N ARG A 72 -17.97 -3.88 10.13
CA ARG A 72 -17.89 -4.62 8.85
C ARG A 72 -16.45 -4.97 8.54
N ALA A 73 -16.15 -6.26 8.54
CA ALA A 73 -14.81 -6.76 8.28
C ALA A 73 -14.20 -6.24 6.96
N GLY A 74 -12.93 -5.88 6.99
CA GLY A 74 -12.14 -5.45 5.82
C GLY A 74 -11.24 -4.25 6.12
N ALA A 75 -9.94 -4.39 5.87
CA ALA A 75 -8.93 -3.37 6.14
C ALA A 75 -9.25 -2.04 5.42
N THR A 76 -9.72 -2.11 4.16
CA THR A 76 -10.14 -0.94 3.38
C THR A 76 -11.30 -0.18 4.03
N ARG A 77 -12.27 -0.88 4.63
CA ARG A 77 -13.38 -0.27 5.36
C ARG A 77 -12.91 0.45 6.62
N ALA A 78 -12.05 -0.22 7.40
CA ALA A 78 -11.49 0.37 8.60
C ALA A 78 -10.62 1.60 8.29
N ARG A 79 -9.80 1.55 7.23
CA ARG A 79 -9.03 2.72 6.77
C ARG A 79 -9.95 3.86 6.33
N ASN A 80 -11.04 3.58 5.63
CA ASN A 80 -12.02 4.61 5.24
C ASN A 80 -12.74 5.20 6.45
N ALA A 81 -13.12 4.39 7.44
CA ALA A 81 -13.73 4.86 8.68
C ALA A 81 -12.78 5.82 9.43
N GLY A 82 -11.50 5.47 9.56
CA GLY A 82 -10.49 6.36 10.13
C GLY A 82 -10.28 7.63 9.33
N ALA A 83 -10.24 7.53 8.00
CA ALA A 83 -10.07 8.69 7.12
C ALA A 83 -11.23 9.68 7.20
N ALA A 84 -12.46 9.20 7.44
CA ALA A 84 -13.63 10.06 7.65
C ALA A 84 -13.52 10.94 8.89
N LEU A 85 -12.73 10.53 9.89
CA LEU A 85 -12.48 11.29 11.12
C LEU A 85 -11.30 12.26 10.99
N THR A 86 -10.63 12.30 9.84
CA THR A 86 -9.46 13.15 9.62
C THR A 86 -9.85 14.59 9.35
N THR A 87 -9.32 15.50 10.17
CA THR A 87 -9.47 16.97 10.02
C THR A 87 -8.15 17.66 9.67
N THR A 88 -7.03 16.97 9.78
CA THR A 88 -5.68 17.49 9.53
C THR A 88 -5.38 17.64 8.04
N PRO A 89 -4.42 18.53 7.66
CA PRO A 89 -4.06 18.73 6.25
C PRO A 89 -3.43 17.51 5.58
N TRP A 90 -2.80 16.63 6.37
CA TRP A 90 -2.20 15.39 5.90
C TRP A 90 -2.78 14.18 6.58
N LEU A 91 -2.76 13.03 5.92
CA LEU A 91 -3.08 11.75 6.51
C LEU A 91 -2.03 10.69 6.13
N MET A 92 -1.87 9.72 7.02
CA MET A 92 -1.04 8.54 6.86
C MET A 92 -1.84 7.31 7.27
N PHE A 93 -1.75 6.25 6.49
CA PHE A 93 -2.21 4.93 6.92
C PHE A 93 -1.01 4.15 7.43
N PHE A 94 -1.17 3.45 8.54
CA PHE A 94 -0.11 2.68 9.16
C PHE A 94 -0.63 1.32 9.62
N ASP A 95 0.10 0.25 9.31
CA ASP A 95 -0.34 -1.10 9.65
C ASP A 95 -0.05 -1.42 11.13
N SER A 96 -0.91 -2.26 11.73
CA SER A 96 -0.91 -2.56 13.17
C SER A 96 0.18 -3.54 13.63
N ASP A 97 1.11 -3.90 12.76
CA ASP A 97 2.18 -4.87 12.97
C ASP A 97 3.58 -4.34 12.62
N ASP A 98 3.68 -3.06 12.21
CA ASP A 98 4.93 -2.40 11.84
C ASP A 98 5.39 -1.38 12.88
N GLU A 99 6.61 -0.87 12.74
CA GLU A 99 7.24 0.08 13.68
C GLU A 99 7.71 1.35 12.96
N MET A 100 7.37 2.51 13.54
CA MET A 100 7.96 3.80 13.15
C MET A 100 9.31 3.99 13.86
N LEU A 101 10.34 4.45 13.15
CA LEU A 101 11.53 4.99 13.80
C LEU A 101 11.23 6.34 14.46
N PRO A 102 11.98 6.80 15.47
CA PRO A 102 11.62 7.94 16.33
C PRO A 102 11.31 9.25 15.59
N ASP A 103 12.00 9.53 14.49
CA ASP A 103 11.86 10.79 13.74
C ASP A 103 10.93 10.69 12.51
N HIS A 104 10.16 9.60 12.39
CA HIS A 104 9.33 9.36 11.20
C HIS A 104 8.37 10.52 10.92
N ILE A 105 7.62 10.96 11.93
CA ILE A 105 6.64 12.06 11.78
C ILE A 105 7.36 13.41 11.62
N ALA A 106 8.45 13.65 12.36
CA ALA A 106 9.25 14.87 12.26
C ALA A 106 9.82 15.06 10.84
N ASP A 107 10.36 14.00 10.25
CA ASP A 107 10.93 14.04 8.90
C ASP A 107 9.87 14.33 7.83
N PHE A 108 8.68 13.73 7.95
CA PHE A 108 7.57 14.03 7.03
C PHE A 108 7.09 15.48 7.17
N ARG A 109 7.05 16.01 8.40
CA ARG A 109 6.74 17.41 8.63
C ARG A 109 7.74 18.33 7.95
N ALA A 110 9.04 18.12 8.20
CA ALA A 110 10.10 18.91 7.58
C ALA A 110 10.05 18.85 6.05
N ALA A 111 9.78 17.67 5.48
CA ALA A 111 9.62 17.52 4.03
C ALA A 111 8.38 18.25 3.48
N ALA A 112 7.27 18.27 4.22
CA ALA A 112 6.07 19.01 3.84
C ALA A 112 6.26 20.54 3.89
N GLU A 113 7.07 21.02 4.83
CA GLU A 113 7.48 22.44 4.92
C GLU A 113 8.41 22.82 3.76
N ALA A 114 9.36 21.93 3.40
CA ALA A 114 10.29 22.12 2.29
C ALA A 114 9.62 22.01 0.90
N SER A 115 8.48 21.31 0.80
CA SER A 115 7.74 21.09 -0.45
C SER A 115 6.25 21.39 -0.25
N PRO A 116 5.86 22.65 -0.05
CA PRO A 116 4.48 23.03 0.31
C PRO A 116 3.45 22.71 -0.78
N GLU A 117 3.89 22.59 -2.03
CA GLU A 117 3.05 22.19 -3.17
C GLU A 117 2.86 20.66 -3.29
N ALA A 118 3.64 19.85 -2.57
CA ALA A 118 3.53 18.39 -2.64
C ALA A 118 2.14 17.92 -2.18
N GLU A 119 1.60 16.94 -2.88
CA GLU A 119 0.33 16.27 -2.55
C GLU A 119 0.55 14.88 -1.97
N ILE A 120 1.70 14.26 -2.30
CA ILE A 120 2.17 13.02 -1.69
C ILE A 120 3.66 13.15 -1.40
N ILE A 121 4.06 12.78 -0.19
CA ILE A 121 5.47 12.69 0.21
C ILE A 121 5.74 11.25 0.59
N GLY A 122 6.75 10.64 -0.01
CA GLY A 122 7.05 9.23 0.21
C GLY A 122 8.45 8.98 0.73
N ARG A 123 8.61 7.83 1.40
CA ARG A 123 9.87 7.37 1.98
C ARG A 123 10.04 5.85 1.83
N GLY A 124 11.27 5.37 1.92
CA GLY A 124 11.58 3.94 1.94
C GLY A 124 11.22 3.26 3.26
N VAL A 125 11.20 1.91 3.24
CA VAL A 125 11.00 1.08 4.43
C VAL A 125 12.03 -0.04 4.49
N LEU A 126 12.34 -0.51 5.71
CA LEU A 126 13.08 -1.73 5.97
C LEU A 126 12.09 -2.88 6.12
N MET A 127 12.22 -3.92 5.32
CA MET A 127 11.49 -5.17 5.51
C MET A 127 12.36 -6.12 6.32
N ARG A 128 11.92 -6.46 7.52
CA ARG A 128 12.62 -7.36 8.44
C ARG A 128 11.98 -8.73 8.43
N THR A 129 12.75 -9.74 8.08
CA THR A 129 12.33 -11.14 8.14
C THR A 129 12.43 -11.69 9.57
N PRO A 130 11.75 -12.81 9.93
CA PRO A 130 11.81 -13.39 11.27
C PRO A 130 13.22 -13.78 11.73
N ASP A 131 14.12 -14.08 10.80
CA ASP A 131 15.54 -14.38 11.05
C ASP A 131 16.42 -13.11 11.14
N GLY A 132 15.80 -11.91 11.20
CA GLY A 132 16.46 -10.63 11.42
C GLY A 132 17.16 -10.03 10.21
N ARG A 133 16.97 -10.59 9.02
CA ARG A 133 17.51 -9.99 7.78
C ARG A 133 16.67 -8.81 7.32
N ASP A 134 17.32 -7.71 7.00
CA ASP A 134 16.69 -6.50 6.50
C ASP A 134 16.85 -6.39 4.98
N THR A 135 15.74 -6.07 4.32
CA THR A 135 15.70 -5.72 2.88
C THR A 135 15.12 -4.32 2.73
N ARG A 136 15.81 -3.44 2.02
CA ARG A 136 15.36 -2.08 1.78
C ARG A 136 14.40 -2.01 0.60
N LYS A 137 13.29 -1.30 0.79
CA LYS A 137 12.35 -0.93 -0.27
C LYS A 137 12.38 0.58 -0.42
N PHE A 138 12.86 1.05 -1.56
CA PHE A 138 12.99 2.48 -1.84
C PHE A 138 11.69 3.08 -2.36
N PHE A 139 11.37 4.29 -1.93
CA PHE A 139 10.43 5.15 -2.61
C PHE A 139 11.16 5.93 -3.70
N THR A 140 10.46 6.27 -4.79
CA THR A 140 10.97 7.18 -5.80
C THR A 140 9.84 7.92 -6.52
N ALA A 141 10.01 9.22 -6.68
CA ALA A 141 9.13 10.08 -7.48
C ALA A 141 9.37 9.94 -8.99
N ARG A 142 10.44 9.24 -9.42
CA ARG A 142 10.75 9.03 -10.84
C ARG A 142 9.88 7.92 -11.43
N ARG A 143 9.25 8.17 -12.59
CA ARG A 143 8.36 7.19 -13.28
C ARG A 143 7.37 6.53 -12.30
N PRO A 144 6.56 7.32 -11.58
CA PRO A 144 5.84 6.83 -10.41
C PRO A 144 4.87 5.70 -10.74
N LEU A 145 4.12 5.81 -11.85
CA LEU A 145 3.18 4.75 -12.28
C LEU A 145 3.89 3.45 -12.62
N PHE A 146 4.99 3.49 -13.38
CA PHE A 146 5.75 2.28 -13.71
C PHE A 146 6.30 1.61 -12.43
N ASN A 147 6.94 2.40 -11.57
CA ASN A 147 7.52 1.86 -10.34
C ASN A 147 6.44 1.36 -9.38
N HIS A 148 5.28 2.02 -9.32
CA HIS A 148 4.19 1.54 -8.48
C HIS A 148 3.60 0.23 -9.01
N ILE A 149 3.33 0.10 -10.32
CA ILE A 149 2.79 -1.12 -10.94
C ILE A 149 3.66 -2.34 -10.62
N PHE A 150 5.00 -2.21 -10.61
CA PHE A 150 5.89 -3.36 -10.43
C PHE A 150 6.51 -3.49 -9.03
N HIS A 151 6.56 -2.42 -8.25
CA HIS A 151 7.28 -2.37 -6.97
C HIS A 151 6.46 -1.80 -5.80
N SER A 152 5.15 -1.53 -6.01
CA SER A 152 4.23 -1.04 -4.96
C SER A 152 4.84 0.12 -4.15
N THR A 153 5.29 1.19 -4.83
CA THR A 153 6.00 2.31 -4.19
C THR A 153 5.14 3.07 -3.19
N LEU A 154 3.82 3.08 -3.35
CA LEU A 154 2.85 3.62 -2.40
C LEU A 154 2.18 2.49 -1.62
N SER A 155 2.94 1.69 -0.86
CA SER A 155 2.36 0.80 0.14
C SER A 155 2.05 1.57 1.43
N THR A 156 1.18 1.02 2.26
CA THR A 156 0.42 1.69 3.33
C THR A 156 1.24 2.67 4.17
N GLN A 157 2.38 2.28 4.72
CA GLN A 157 3.16 3.08 5.68
C GLN A 157 4.31 3.89 5.05
N ARG A 158 4.34 3.98 3.73
CA ARG A 158 5.47 4.57 2.98
C ARG A 158 5.27 6.02 2.59
N TYR A 159 4.09 6.60 2.84
CA TYR A 159 3.78 7.94 2.38
C TYR A 159 2.78 8.65 3.28
N ILE A 160 2.82 9.97 3.21
CA ILE A 160 1.71 10.83 3.62
C ILE A 160 1.05 11.41 2.37
N VAL A 161 -0.25 11.66 2.46
CA VAL A 161 -1.02 12.26 1.37
C VAL A 161 -1.82 13.45 1.89
N ARG A 162 -1.94 14.51 1.10
CA ARG A 162 -2.84 15.62 1.40
C ARG A 162 -4.26 15.10 1.55
N SER A 163 -4.91 15.41 2.67
CA SER A 163 -6.26 14.93 2.99
C SER A 163 -7.28 15.30 1.91
N GLU A 164 -7.17 16.48 1.34
CA GLU A 164 -8.02 16.94 0.24
C GLU A 164 -7.76 16.13 -1.04
N PHE A 165 -6.48 15.88 -1.38
CA PHE A 165 -6.12 15.06 -2.54
C PHE A 165 -6.65 13.64 -2.40
N TYR A 166 -6.49 13.01 -1.22
CA TYR A 166 -7.05 11.70 -0.91
C TYR A 166 -8.57 11.65 -1.12
N ARG A 167 -9.30 12.63 -0.54
CA ARG A 167 -10.78 12.68 -0.66
C ARG A 167 -11.23 12.80 -2.12
N ARG A 168 -10.54 13.59 -2.95
CA ARG A 168 -10.85 13.73 -4.39
C ARG A 168 -10.70 12.43 -5.16
N HIS A 169 -9.89 11.49 -4.69
CA HIS A 169 -9.62 10.21 -5.36
C HIS A 169 -10.39 9.04 -4.75
N GLY A 170 -11.39 9.29 -3.90
CA GLY A 170 -12.44 8.34 -3.51
C GLY A 170 -12.07 7.34 -2.41
N GLY A 171 -10.93 7.47 -1.74
CA GLY A 171 -10.55 6.57 -0.65
C GLY A 171 -10.22 5.14 -1.07
N TRP A 172 -10.20 4.21 -0.12
CA TRP A 172 -9.91 2.79 -0.37
C TRP A 172 -11.11 2.08 -0.99
N ASP A 173 -10.90 1.30 -2.04
CA ASP A 173 -11.96 0.50 -2.66
C ASP A 173 -12.19 -0.80 -1.88
N PRO A 174 -13.40 -1.02 -1.31
CA PRO A 174 -13.70 -2.25 -0.58
C PRO A 174 -13.71 -3.53 -1.44
N ARG A 175 -13.70 -3.40 -2.76
CA ARG A 175 -13.61 -4.52 -3.70
C ARG A 175 -12.17 -5.03 -3.83
N ALA A 176 -11.18 -4.19 -3.57
CA ALA A 176 -9.77 -4.56 -3.54
C ALA A 176 -9.44 -5.32 -2.23
N VAL A 177 -9.65 -6.64 -2.23
CA VAL A 177 -9.44 -7.48 -1.03
C VAL A 177 -7.97 -7.87 -0.86
N GLY A 178 -7.19 -7.91 -1.93
CA GLY A 178 -5.74 -8.14 -1.92
C GLY A 178 -5.03 -7.08 -2.74
N TRP A 179 -3.82 -6.67 -2.31
CA TRP A 179 -3.11 -5.55 -2.90
C TRP A 179 -3.93 -4.25 -2.92
N ASP A 180 -4.71 -4.04 -1.86
CA ASP A 180 -5.55 -2.86 -1.68
C ASP A 180 -4.73 -1.56 -1.64
N ASP A 181 -3.54 -1.60 -1.05
CA ASP A 181 -2.55 -0.51 -1.08
C ASP A 181 -2.02 -0.24 -2.49
N TRP A 182 -1.83 -1.30 -3.29
CA TRP A 182 -1.40 -1.17 -4.68
C TRP A 182 -2.50 -0.56 -5.57
N GLU A 183 -3.75 -0.95 -5.40
CA GLU A 183 -4.89 -0.36 -6.11
C GLU A 183 -5.06 1.12 -5.73
N MET A 184 -5.08 1.43 -4.43
CA MET A 184 -5.22 2.79 -3.93
C MET A 184 -4.07 3.69 -4.42
N GLY A 185 -2.83 3.20 -4.32
CA GLY A 185 -1.66 3.94 -4.80
C GLY A 185 -1.70 4.21 -6.30
N LEU A 186 -2.20 3.27 -7.12
CA LEU A 186 -2.39 3.49 -8.55
C LEU A 186 -3.38 4.62 -8.82
N ARG A 187 -4.55 4.62 -8.16
CA ARG A 187 -5.55 5.69 -8.33
C ARG A 187 -5.02 7.06 -7.91
N LEU A 188 -4.30 7.13 -6.80
CA LEU A 188 -3.63 8.36 -6.38
C LEU A 188 -2.66 8.85 -7.45
N LEU A 189 -1.84 7.98 -8.03
CA LEU A 189 -0.86 8.36 -9.07
C LEU A 189 -1.51 8.72 -10.41
N LEU A 190 -2.65 8.12 -10.75
CA LEU A 190 -3.45 8.52 -11.92
C LEU A 190 -3.96 9.96 -11.78
N GLY A 191 -4.16 10.44 -10.57
CA GLY A 191 -4.47 11.84 -10.25
C GLY A 191 -3.32 12.82 -10.52
N LYS A 192 -2.14 12.34 -10.93
CA LYS A 192 -0.94 13.13 -11.24
C LYS A 192 -0.49 14.04 -10.09
N PRO A 193 -0.31 13.52 -8.87
CA PRO A 193 0.10 14.33 -7.72
C PRO A 193 1.50 14.91 -7.92
N ARG A 194 1.74 16.06 -7.30
CA ARG A 194 3.11 16.54 -7.07
C ARG A 194 3.73 15.71 -5.97
N LEU A 195 4.79 14.99 -6.33
CA LEU A 195 5.48 14.06 -5.45
C LEU A 195 6.73 14.69 -4.85
N ALA A 196 6.96 14.47 -3.55
CA ALA A 196 8.25 14.68 -2.91
C ALA A 196 8.75 13.36 -2.31
N GLU A 197 10.07 13.25 -2.13
CA GLU A 197 10.68 12.05 -1.54
C GLU A 197 11.64 12.39 -0.41
N ILE A 198 11.61 11.58 0.63
CA ILE A 198 12.58 11.60 1.73
C ILE A 198 13.53 10.43 1.52
N ARG A 199 14.84 10.69 1.60
CA ARG A 199 15.86 9.65 1.48
C ARG A 199 15.91 8.78 2.73
N GLY A 200 16.29 7.53 2.56
CA GLY A 200 16.41 6.56 3.64
C GLY A 200 15.08 5.93 4.05
N GLU A 201 15.12 5.21 5.12
CA GLU A 201 13.98 4.46 5.67
C GLU A 201 13.67 4.95 7.09
N SER A 202 12.41 4.91 7.49
CA SER A 202 11.95 5.29 8.84
C SER A 202 10.84 4.40 9.37
N VAL A 203 10.61 3.27 8.72
CA VAL A 203 9.67 2.23 9.15
C VAL A 203 10.36 0.88 9.06
N VAL A 204 10.17 0.03 10.07
CA VAL A 204 10.48 -1.39 10.03
C VAL A 204 9.20 -2.15 9.80
N GLN A 205 9.09 -2.75 8.62
CA GLN A 205 7.99 -3.61 8.22
C GLN A 205 8.33 -5.06 8.57
N HIS A 206 7.57 -5.66 9.49
CA HIS A 206 7.85 -7.00 9.96
C HIS A 206 7.16 -8.06 9.08
N VAL A 207 7.97 -8.94 8.47
CA VAL A 207 7.44 -10.09 7.73
C VAL A 207 7.11 -11.21 8.71
N HIS A 208 5.87 -11.67 8.74
CA HIS A 208 5.41 -12.78 9.57
C HIS A 208 4.42 -13.67 8.81
N GLY A 209 4.20 -14.91 9.31
CA GLY A 209 3.36 -15.91 8.64
C GLY A 209 1.89 -15.52 8.46
N ASP A 210 1.37 -14.64 9.34
CA ASP A 210 -0.01 -14.13 9.28
C ASP A 210 -0.16 -12.91 8.36
N SER A 211 0.89 -12.49 7.68
CA SER A 211 0.84 -11.41 6.70
C SER A 211 -0.02 -11.81 5.50
N ILE A 212 -0.89 -10.91 5.04
CA ILE A 212 -1.76 -11.14 3.87
C ILE A 212 -0.93 -11.51 2.62
N THR A 213 0.30 -10.99 2.52
CA THR A 213 1.24 -11.23 1.42
C THR A 213 2.22 -12.39 1.68
N GLY A 214 2.18 -13.00 2.87
CA GLY A 214 3.05 -14.12 3.25
C GLY A 214 2.53 -15.50 2.87
N THR A 215 1.31 -15.60 2.31
CA THR A 215 0.70 -16.85 1.87
C THR A 215 0.87 -17.06 0.36
N ASP A 216 0.74 -18.31 -0.09
CA ASP A 216 0.73 -18.65 -1.51
C ASP A 216 -0.36 -17.87 -2.24
N PHE A 217 -0.03 -17.25 -3.35
CA PHE A 217 -0.96 -16.47 -4.16
C PHE A 217 -2.08 -17.34 -4.74
N SER A 218 -1.78 -18.60 -5.01
CA SER A 218 -2.72 -19.58 -5.55
C SER A 218 -3.76 -20.09 -4.55
N SER A 219 -3.58 -19.82 -3.26
CA SER A 219 -4.60 -20.12 -2.23
C SER A 219 -5.89 -19.30 -2.40
N SER A 220 -5.79 -18.13 -3.02
CA SER A 220 -6.91 -17.22 -3.30
C SER A 220 -6.73 -16.51 -4.64
N PRO A 221 -6.72 -17.22 -5.79
CA PRO A 221 -6.28 -16.67 -7.07
C PRO A 221 -7.15 -15.50 -7.55
N ARG A 222 -8.46 -15.51 -7.27
CA ARG A 222 -9.37 -14.41 -7.62
C ARG A 222 -9.04 -13.11 -6.89
N LYS A 223 -8.70 -13.19 -5.62
CA LYS A 223 -8.35 -12.04 -4.78
C LYS A 223 -7.35 -11.09 -5.46
N TRP A 224 -6.32 -11.66 -6.08
CA TRP A 224 -5.25 -10.89 -6.72
C TRP A 224 -5.59 -10.48 -8.16
N ALA A 225 -6.23 -11.39 -8.91
CA ALA A 225 -6.64 -11.12 -10.28
C ALA A 225 -7.71 -10.02 -10.35
N ASP A 226 -8.71 -10.06 -9.47
CA ASP A 226 -9.80 -9.09 -9.43
C ASP A 226 -9.26 -7.68 -9.11
N THR A 227 -8.25 -7.56 -8.24
CA THR A 227 -7.61 -6.26 -7.96
C THR A 227 -6.87 -5.71 -9.20
N ILE A 228 -6.18 -6.57 -9.98
CA ILE A 228 -5.59 -6.11 -11.24
C ILE A 228 -6.69 -5.67 -12.22
N ASP A 229 -7.85 -6.32 -12.22
CA ASP A 229 -8.98 -5.95 -13.07
C ASP A 229 -9.59 -4.61 -12.68
N LEU A 230 -9.70 -4.31 -11.37
CA LEU A 230 -10.04 -2.97 -10.88
C LEU A 230 -9.04 -1.93 -11.39
N CYS A 231 -7.76 -2.16 -11.22
CA CYS A 231 -6.72 -1.25 -11.73
C CYS A 231 -6.78 -1.04 -13.25
N ARG A 232 -7.16 -2.08 -14.02
CA ARG A 232 -7.37 -1.96 -15.48
C ARG A 232 -8.56 -1.06 -15.80
N ALA A 233 -9.64 -1.16 -15.04
CA ALA A 233 -10.79 -0.27 -15.17
C ALA A 233 -10.41 1.19 -14.82
N ASP A 234 -9.64 1.40 -13.76
CA ASP A 234 -9.20 2.73 -13.31
C ASP A 234 -8.31 3.43 -14.37
N VAL A 235 -7.35 2.71 -14.96
CA VAL A 235 -6.51 3.31 -16.02
C VAL A 235 -7.30 3.64 -17.28
N ILE A 236 -8.34 2.87 -17.60
CA ILE A 236 -9.25 3.18 -18.72
C ILE A 236 -10.07 4.43 -18.38
N ALA A 237 -10.69 4.48 -17.21
CA ALA A 237 -11.49 5.61 -16.75
C ALA A 237 -10.68 6.91 -16.68
N ALA A 238 -9.39 6.82 -16.30
CA ALA A 238 -8.46 7.95 -16.27
C ALA A 238 -7.91 8.34 -17.67
N GLY A 239 -8.35 7.71 -18.75
CA GLY A 239 -7.83 7.96 -20.10
C GLY A 239 -6.39 7.46 -20.32
N ARG A 240 -5.88 6.57 -19.45
CA ARG A 240 -4.50 6.05 -19.46
C ARG A 240 -4.45 4.59 -19.95
N ALA A 241 -5.22 4.29 -20.99
CA ALA A 241 -5.19 2.96 -21.61
C ALA A 241 -3.80 2.56 -22.16
N ASP A 242 -2.87 3.51 -22.30
CA ASP A 242 -1.46 3.29 -22.60
C ASP A 242 -0.74 2.45 -21.53
N LEU A 243 -1.25 2.40 -20.29
CA LEU A 243 -0.71 1.60 -19.19
C LEU A 243 -1.20 0.14 -19.17
N LEU A 244 -2.23 -0.20 -19.94
CA LEU A 244 -2.77 -1.57 -19.98
C LEU A 244 -1.71 -2.64 -20.25
N PRO A 245 -0.73 -2.46 -21.17
CA PRO A 245 0.31 -3.46 -21.36
C PRO A 245 1.17 -3.74 -20.12
N LEU A 246 1.34 -2.76 -19.22
CA LEU A 246 2.05 -2.94 -17.95
C LEU A 246 1.23 -3.77 -16.96
N LEU A 247 -0.08 -3.54 -16.89
CA LEU A 247 -1.01 -4.33 -16.07
C LEU A 247 -1.16 -5.75 -16.64
N ASP A 248 -1.15 -5.91 -17.97
CA ASP A 248 -1.11 -7.23 -18.62
C ASP A 248 0.18 -7.99 -18.25
N MET A 249 1.32 -7.31 -18.19
CA MET A 249 2.57 -7.89 -17.69
C MET A 249 2.47 -8.30 -16.22
N ARG A 250 1.76 -7.53 -15.38
CA ARG A 250 1.51 -7.88 -13.97
C ARG A 250 0.63 -9.14 -13.88
N ARG A 251 -0.43 -9.26 -14.71
CA ARG A 251 -1.25 -10.49 -14.81
C ARG A 251 -0.40 -11.69 -15.28
N MET A 252 0.50 -11.51 -16.26
CA MET A 252 1.40 -12.59 -16.71
C MET A 252 2.38 -13.03 -15.61
N SER A 253 2.89 -12.09 -14.81
CA SER A 253 3.70 -12.40 -13.63
C SER A 253 2.91 -13.21 -12.60
N LEU A 254 1.68 -12.80 -12.28
CA LEU A 254 0.79 -13.52 -11.36
C LEU A 254 0.45 -14.93 -11.89
N ALA A 255 0.14 -15.07 -13.17
CA ALA A 255 -0.08 -16.37 -13.78
C ALA A 255 1.16 -17.30 -13.71
N ALA A 256 2.37 -16.72 -13.82
CA ALA A 256 3.60 -17.46 -13.68
C ALA A 256 3.86 -17.90 -12.22
N ILE A 257 3.49 -17.07 -11.25
CA ILE A 257 3.52 -17.40 -9.82
C ILE A 257 2.56 -18.57 -9.54
N PHE A 258 1.30 -18.51 -10.00
CA PHE A 258 0.34 -19.62 -9.85
C PHE A 258 0.89 -20.94 -10.41
N ALA A 259 1.56 -20.86 -11.58
CA ALA A 259 2.17 -22.04 -12.17
C ALA A 259 3.35 -22.59 -11.35
N ALA A 260 4.13 -21.74 -10.70
CA ALA A 260 5.22 -22.14 -9.82
C ALA A 260 4.71 -22.75 -8.51
N GLU A 261 3.57 -22.30 -8.01
CA GLU A 261 2.86 -22.85 -6.83
C GLU A 261 2.01 -24.09 -7.15
N GLY A 262 2.04 -24.60 -8.40
CA GLY A 262 1.30 -25.79 -8.82
C GLY A 262 -0.14 -25.57 -9.27
N ALA A 263 -0.70 -24.37 -9.18
CA ALA A 263 -2.06 -24.02 -9.59
C ALA A 263 -2.18 -23.81 -11.11
N LEU A 264 -1.89 -24.88 -11.87
CA LEU A 264 -1.76 -24.83 -13.34
C LEU A 264 -3.05 -24.40 -14.06
N THR A 265 -4.20 -24.74 -13.49
CA THR A 265 -5.53 -24.38 -14.08
C THR A 265 -5.75 -22.88 -14.01
N ASP A 266 -5.53 -22.26 -12.83
CA ASP A 266 -5.68 -20.83 -12.63
C ASP A 266 -4.63 -20.03 -13.44
N ALA A 267 -3.39 -20.54 -13.49
CA ALA A 267 -2.34 -19.99 -14.33
C ALA A 267 -2.73 -19.94 -15.82
N ARG A 268 -3.28 -21.05 -16.36
CA ARG A 268 -3.73 -21.12 -17.76
C ARG A 268 -4.90 -20.19 -18.01
N LYS A 269 -5.87 -20.14 -17.09
CA LYS A 269 -7.05 -19.27 -17.18
C LYS A 269 -6.63 -17.80 -17.22
N LEU A 270 -5.84 -17.35 -16.24
CA LEU A 270 -5.41 -15.95 -16.16
C LEU A 270 -4.56 -15.55 -17.37
N ARG A 271 -3.63 -16.42 -17.81
CA ARG A 271 -2.84 -16.19 -19.03
C ARG A 271 -3.72 -16.05 -20.26
N ARG A 272 -4.71 -16.95 -20.47
CA ARG A 272 -5.63 -16.90 -21.61
C ARG A 272 -6.43 -15.62 -21.60
N GLN A 273 -7.06 -15.30 -20.48
CA GLN A 273 -7.83 -14.07 -20.30
C GLN A 273 -6.96 -12.84 -20.65
N THR A 274 -5.72 -12.78 -20.14
CA THR A 274 -4.82 -11.65 -20.41
C THR A 274 -4.53 -11.50 -21.92
N ILE A 275 -4.31 -12.61 -22.64
CA ILE A 275 -4.04 -12.57 -24.08
C ILE A 275 -5.28 -12.17 -24.87
N ASP A 276 -6.45 -12.67 -24.49
CA ASP A 276 -7.71 -12.41 -25.19
C ASP A 276 -8.14 -10.95 -25.03
N GLU A 277 -7.97 -10.36 -23.83
CA GLU A 277 -8.31 -8.97 -23.50
C GLU A 277 -7.22 -7.94 -23.90
N ALA A 278 -6.01 -8.39 -24.28
CA ALA A 278 -4.94 -7.48 -24.65
C ALA A 278 -5.27 -6.63 -25.88
N ARG A 279 -5.19 -5.31 -25.74
CA ARG A 279 -5.40 -4.34 -26.84
C ARG A 279 -4.25 -4.30 -27.86
N GLY A 280 -3.22 -5.14 -27.68
CA GLY A 280 -2.06 -5.27 -28.56
C GLY A 280 -0.92 -6.03 -27.89
N GLY A 281 0.13 -6.32 -28.64
CA GLY A 281 1.35 -6.96 -28.08
C GLY A 281 1.18 -8.42 -27.65
N ARG A 282 0.16 -9.14 -28.13
CA ARG A 282 -0.14 -10.53 -27.73
C ARG A 282 1.06 -11.47 -27.86
N LEU A 283 1.86 -11.34 -28.93
CA LEU A 283 3.09 -12.15 -29.09
C LEU A 283 4.15 -11.80 -28.02
N ARG A 284 4.30 -10.50 -27.69
CA ARG A 284 5.20 -10.05 -26.64
C ARG A 284 4.80 -10.59 -25.29
N LEU A 285 3.48 -10.59 -24.96
CA LEU A 285 2.94 -11.17 -23.73
C LEU A 285 3.15 -12.67 -23.64
N ARG A 286 2.98 -13.41 -24.75
CA ARG A 286 3.29 -14.86 -24.80
C ARG A 286 4.77 -15.15 -24.54
N ALA A 287 5.66 -14.39 -25.17
CA ALA A 287 7.11 -14.52 -24.95
C ALA A 287 7.48 -14.15 -23.49
N ALA A 288 6.92 -13.06 -22.98
CA ALA A 288 7.11 -12.66 -21.59
C ALA A 288 6.67 -13.75 -20.61
N TYR A 289 5.49 -14.34 -20.81
CA TYR A 289 5.01 -15.42 -19.95
C TYR A 289 5.95 -16.64 -19.95
N ALA A 290 6.48 -17.03 -21.11
CA ALA A 290 7.42 -18.15 -21.20
C ALA A 290 8.69 -17.91 -20.36
N LEU A 291 9.19 -16.67 -20.35
CA LEU A 291 10.35 -16.27 -19.52
C LEU A 291 9.97 -16.19 -18.04
N LEU A 292 8.84 -15.53 -17.70
CA LEU A 292 8.35 -15.38 -16.33
C LEU A 292 8.06 -16.72 -15.67
N ARG A 293 7.55 -17.71 -16.43
CA ARG A 293 7.30 -19.06 -15.90
C ARG A 293 8.58 -19.74 -15.42
N ARG A 294 9.73 -19.51 -16.07
CA ARG A 294 11.03 -20.07 -15.67
C ARG A 294 11.57 -19.43 -14.39
N SER A 295 11.20 -18.18 -14.13
CA SER A 295 11.65 -17.39 -12.97
C SER A 295 10.65 -17.33 -11.84
N GLY A 296 9.52 -18.10 -11.88
CA GLY A 296 8.45 -18.01 -10.89
C GLY A 296 7.83 -16.62 -10.82
N GLY A 297 7.64 -15.96 -11.96
CA GLY A 297 7.04 -14.62 -12.06
C GLY A 297 7.99 -13.44 -11.84
N ARG A 298 9.26 -13.69 -11.51
CA ARG A 298 10.26 -12.62 -11.29
C ARG A 298 10.71 -11.98 -12.60
N GLY A 299 11.15 -10.70 -12.53
CA GLY A 299 11.70 -9.98 -13.69
C GLY A 299 10.65 -9.29 -14.56
N ALA A 300 9.39 -9.21 -14.14
CA ALA A 300 8.32 -8.58 -14.93
C ALA A 300 8.62 -7.11 -15.27
N ALA A 301 9.20 -6.33 -14.35
CA ALA A 301 9.58 -4.94 -14.58
C ALA A 301 10.63 -4.80 -15.69
N GLN A 302 11.68 -5.64 -15.67
CA GLN A 302 12.74 -5.65 -16.68
C GLN A 302 12.17 -6.01 -18.06
N LEU A 303 11.37 -7.07 -18.14
CA LEU A 303 10.70 -7.47 -19.37
C LEU A 303 9.74 -6.39 -19.90
N ALA A 304 9.00 -5.72 -19.02
CA ALA A 304 8.11 -4.63 -19.41
C ALA A 304 8.87 -3.45 -20.02
N ARG A 305 10.03 -3.08 -19.46
CA ARG A 305 10.89 -2.02 -20.03
C ARG A 305 11.35 -2.32 -21.44
N ILE A 306 11.66 -3.61 -21.72
CA ILE A 306 12.15 -4.06 -23.03
C ILE A 306 10.99 -4.18 -24.03
N LEU A 307 9.91 -4.83 -23.62
CA LEU A 307 8.82 -5.19 -24.52
C LEU A 307 7.81 -4.04 -24.75
N PHE A 308 7.70 -3.12 -23.78
CA PHE A 308 6.75 -2.00 -23.82
C PHE A 308 7.43 -0.66 -23.45
N PRO A 309 8.48 -0.24 -24.20
CA PRO A 309 9.29 0.94 -23.84
C PRO A 309 8.53 2.27 -23.92
N ARG A 310 7.39 2.30 -24.62
CA ARG A 310 6.55 3.51 -24.78
C ARG A 310 5.54 3.69 -23.63
N CYS A 311 5.30 2.67 -22.80
CA CYS A 311 4.44 2.76 -21.63
C CYS A 311 5.26 3.38 -20.48
N LYS A 312 5.08 4.67 -20.20
CA LYS A 312 5.88 5.41 -19.19
C LYS A 312 5.00 6.05 -18.14
#